data_1d4cdbf36c58cee321d37c18bdaaac1a
#
_entry.id   1d4cdbf36c58cee321d37c18bdaaac1a
#
_cell.length_a   1.000
_cell.length_b   1.000
_cell.length_c   1.000
_cell.angle_alpha   90.00
_cell.angle_beta   90.00
_cell.angle_gamma   90.00
#
_symmetry.space_group_name_H-M   'P 1'
#
loop_
_entity.id
_entity.type
_entity.pdbx_description
1 polymer ?
#
loop_
_entity_poly.entity_id
_entity_poly.type
_entity_poly.pdbx_seq_one_letter_code
_entity_poly.pdbx_strand_id
1 'polypeptide(L)'
;MNRLWKITAVEWKLINREFITLFFALIFPVLMLLLFGTIYGNRPSEIMGGYGTVDVSTPAYTNMIIAVTGLMSFPLTLAQYREKKILRRFMVTPVKPVEILLSQFFVNILMTVLGLVVLIALGKVVFDLHFYGNVLEAIVAFIVILLGIFSIGLFIGGLSKNMK
;
A
#
# COMPACT_ATOMS: atom_id res chain seq x y z
N MET A 1 -22.05 9.36 -14.39
CA MET A 1 -21.07 9.09 -13.33
C MET A 1 -20.76 7.59 -13.39
N ASN A 2 -19.56 7.21 -13.79
CA ASN A 2 -19.20 5.85 -14.17
C ASN A 2 -19.39 4.87 -13.01
N ARG A 3 -19.94 3.69 -13.30
CA ARG A 3 -20.20 2.59 -12.33
C ARG A 3 -18.95 2.26 -11.50
N LEU A 4 -17.79 2.21 -12.15
CA LEU A 4 -16.49 1.98 -11.50
C LEU A 4 -16.25 2.94 -10.33
N TRP A 5 -16.52 4.24 -10.50
CA TRP A 5 -16.30 5.22 -9.43
C TRP A 5 -17.17 4.99 -8.20
N LYS A 6 -18.42 4.56 -8.39
CA LYS A 6 -19.31 4.21 -7.28
C LYS A 6 -18.83 2.97 -6.53
N ILE A 7 -18.36 1.96 -7.27
CA ILE A 7 -17.81 0.73 -6.66
C ILE A 7 -16.54 1.09 -5.89
N THR A 8 -15.62 1.84 -6.49
CA THR A 8 -14.38 2.30 -5.83
C THR A 8 -14.67 3.10 -4.55
N ALA A 9 -15.70 3.94 -4.54
CA ALA A 9 -16.09 4.69 -3.34
C ALA A 9 -16.65 3.78 -2.22
N VAL A 10 -17.36 2.71 -2.57
CA VAL A 10 -17.83 1.71 -1.60
C VAL A 10 -16.63 0.93 -1.05
N GLU A 11 -15.74 0.48 -1.92
CA GLU A 11 -14.51 -0.25 -1.54
C GLU A 11 -13.62 0.59 -0.62
N TRP A 12 -13.47 1.87 -0.93
CA TRP A 12 -12.77 2.82 -0.05
C TRP A 12 -13.36 2.87 1.36
N LYS A 13 -14.69 2.87 1.49
CA LYS A 13 -15.35 2.83 2.80
C LYS A 13 -15.14 1.49 3.51
N LEU A 14 -15.07 0.39 2.78
CA LEU A 14 -14.84 -0.93 3.35
C LEU A 14 -13.42 -1.06 3.88
N ILE A 15 -12.41 -0.68 3.10
CA ILE A 15 -11.00 -0.77 3.52
C ILE A 15 -10.71 0.11 4.74
N ASN A 16 -11.35 1.30 4.81
CA ASN A 16 -11.23 2.18 5.98
C ASN A 16 -11.86 1.61 7.27
N ARG A 17 -12.61 0.53 7.19
CA ARG A 17 -13.15 -0.20 8.35
C ARG A 17 -12.29 -1.40 8.74
N GLU A 18 -11.34 -1.79 7.93
CA GLU A 18 -10.41 -2.87 8.20
C GLU A 18 -9.21 -2.34 8.99
N PHE A 19 -9.37 -2.26 10.33
CA PHE A 19 -8.33 -1.72 11.21
C PHE A 19 -6.96 -2.38 11.02
N ILE A 20 -6.91 -3.70 10.82
CA ILE A 20 -5.66 -4.44 10.63
C ILE A 20 -4.93 -3.96 9.39
N THR A 21 -5.63 -3.83 8.27
CA THR A 21 -5.05 -3.34 7.02
C THR A 21 -4.54 -1.91 7.15
N LEU A 22 -5.35 -1.01 7.72
CA LEU A 22 -4.96 0.38 7.96
C LEU A 22 -3.77 0.50 8.89
N PHE A 23 -3.75 -0.30 9.96
CA PHE A 23 -2.66 -0.30 10.91
C PHE A 23 -1.34 -0.66 10.24
N PHE A 24 -1.28 -1.79 9.53
CA PHE A 24 -0.04 -2.25 8.91
C PHE A 24 0.35 -1.47 7.64
N ALA A 25 -0.61 -0.91 6.90
CA ALA A 25 -0.33 -0.15 5.69
C ALA A 25 0.05 1.32 5.96
N LEU A 26 -0.48 1.93 7.01
CA LEU A 26 -0.29 3.36 7.30
C LEU A 26 0.42 3.60 8.63
N ILE A 27 -0.15 3.06 9.72
CA ILE A 27 0.29 3.42 11.07
C ILE A 27 1.64 2.79 11.37
N PHE A 28 1.82 1.50 11.08
CA PHE A 28 3.02 0.76 11.45
C PHE A 28 4.30 1.27 10.76
N PRO A 29 4.35 1.53 9.44
CA PRO A 29 5.53 2.12 8.79
C PRO A 29 5.89 3.50 9.37
N VAL A 30 4.88 4.31 9.67
CA VAL A 30 5.07 5.62 10.29
C VAL A 30 5.60 5.49 11.72
N LEU A 31 5.05 4.57 12.52
CA LEU A 31 5.56 4.28 13.86
C LEU A 31 7.02 3.82 13.82
N MET A 32 7.39 2.95 12.86
CA MET A 32 8.77 2.51 12.69
C MET A 32 9.69 3.67 12.31
N LEU A 33 9.26 4.54 11.39
CA LEU A 33 9.99 5.75 11.02
C LEU A 33 10.22 6.64 12.25
N LEU A 34 9.16 6.91 13.02
CA LEU A 34 9.24 7.76 14.22
C LEU A 34 10.13 7.13 15.29
N LEU A 35 9.95 5.83 15.56
CA LEU A 35 10.71 5.11 16.58
C LEU A 35 12.21 5.07 16.25
N PHE A 36 12.56 4.61 15.07
CA PHE A 36 13.96 4.52 14.67
C PHE A 36 14.57 5.90 14.39
N GLY A 37 13.80 6.83 13.86
CA GLY A 37 14.23 8.20 13.66
C GLY A 37 14.51 8.93 14.97
N THR A 38 13.75 8.68 16.05
CA THR A 38 14.03 9.26 17.38
C THR A 38 15.23 8.62 18.06
N ILE A 39 15.44 7.31 17.89
CA ILE A 39 16.56 6.58 18.50
C ILE A 39 17.89 6.96 17.83
N TYR A 40 17.94 6.91 16.50
CA TYR A 40 19.18 7.06 15.74
C TYR A 40 19.37 8.47 15.16
N GLY A 41 18.31 9.27 15.09
CA GLY A 41 18.32 10.57 14.43
C GLY A 41 18.45 10.48 12.90
N ASN A 42 18.61 11.63 12.27
CA ASN A 42 18.87 11.72 10.82
C ASN A 42 20.19 12.45 10.54
N ARG A 43 21.18 12.29 11.40
CA ARG A 43 22.51 12.87 11.17
C ARG A 43 23.31 11.97 10.22
N PRO A 44 24.07 12.56 9.28
CA PRO A 44 24.97 11.81 8.43
C PRO A 44 25.94 10.95 9.25
N SER A 45 26.04 9.66 8.93
CA SER A 45 26.89 8.69 9.59
C SER A 45 27.77 7.96 8.57
N GLU A 46 29.03 7.74 8.91
CA GLU A 46 29.95 6.96 8.06
C GLU A 46 29.45 5.52 7.85
N ILE A 47 28.78 4.94 8.85
CA ILE A 47 28.17 3.60 8.76
C ILE A 47 27.07 3.54 7.70
N MET A 48 26.38 4.66 7.47
CA MET A 48 25.31 4.80 6.46
C MET A 48 25.81 5.46 5.16
N GLY A 49 27.13 5.43 4.90
CA GLY A 49 27.71 5.99 3.71
C GLY A 49 27.60 7.53 3.60
N GLY A 50 27.53 8.22 4.73
CA GLY A 50 27.41 9.68 4.79
C GLY A 50 25.96 10.18 4.74
N TYR A 51 24.97 9.29 4.76
CA TYR A 51 23.54 9.63 4.79
C TYR A 51 22.96 9.51 6.20
N GLY A 52 21.79 10.13 6.42
CA GLY A 52 21.03 9.98 7.66
C GLY A 52 20.30 8.63 7.72
N THR A 53 20.07 8.13 8.93
CA THR A 53 19.35 6.85 9.13
C THR A 53 17.96 6.89 8.56
N VAL A 54 17.23 8.00 8.71
CA VAL A 54 15.88 8.16 8.18
C VAL A 54 15.90 8.23 6.65
N ASP A 55 16.90 8.92 6.07
CA ASP A 55 17.04 9.03 4.61
C ASP A 55 17.21 7.65 3.96
N VAL A 56 18.05 6.79 4.55
CA VAL A 56 18.32 5.42 4.05
C VAL A 56 17.15 4.47 4.32
N SER A 57 16.44 4.64 5.45
CA SER A 57 15.35 3.73 5.84
C SER A 57 14.02 4.02 5.15
N THR A 58 13.79 5.25 4.69
CA THR A 58 12.52 5.66 4.05
C THR A 58 12.12 4.80 2.84
N PRO A 59 13.04 4.42 1.90
CA PRO A 59 12.71 3.50 0.83
C PRO A 59 12.27 2.11 1.33
N ALA A 60 12.85 1.61 2.42
CA ALA A 60 12.46 0.32 3.01
C ALA A 60 11.03 0.38 3.57
N TYR A 61 10.65 1.45 4.27
CA TYR A 61 9.29 1.66 4.75
C TYR A 61 8.30 1.85 3.61
N THR A 62 8.71 2.51 2.52
CA THR A 62 7.90 2.63 1.29
C THR A 62 7.61 1.25 0.70
N ASN A 63 8.64 0.40 0.56
CA ASN A 63 8.46 -0.97 0.09
C ASN A 63 7.57 -1.80 1.03
N MET A 64 7.64 -1.57 2.33
CA MET A 64 6.76 -2.21 3.31
C MET A 64 5.30 -1.82 3.09
N ILE A 65 4.98 -0.54 2.84
CA ILE A 65 3.63 -0.09 2.52
C ILE A 65 3.11 -0.79 1.27
N ILE A 66 3.92 -0.85 0.19
CA ILE A 66 3.56 -1.52 -1.06
C ILE A 66 3.32 -3.03 -0.82
N ALA A 67 4.19 -3.68 -0.05
CA ALA A 67 4.06 -5.11 0.24
C ALA A 67 2.79 -5.42 1.03
N VAL A 68 2.47 -4.64 2.07
CA VAL A 68 1.25 -4.85 2.87
C VAL A 68 0.00 -4.63 2.03
N THR A 69 -0.05 -3.57 1.23
CA THR A 69 -1.22 -3.28 0.40
C THR A 69 -1.38 -4.28 -0.74
N GLY A 70 -0.29 -4.67 -1.41
CA GLY A 70 -0.32 -5.55 -2.58
C GLY A 70 -0.35 -7.04 -2.24
N LEU A 71 0.38 -7.52 -1.22
CA LEU A 71 0.46 -8.95 -0.90
C LEU A 71 -0.48 -9.38 0.22
N MET A 72 -0.90 -8.47 1.09
CA MET A 72 -1.78 -8.80 2.20
C MET A 72 -3.20 -8.29 1.94
N SER A 73 -3.41 -6.98 1.82
CA SER A 73 -4.73 -6.38 1.69
C SER A 73 -5.47 -6.87 0.45
N PHE A 74 -4.85 -6.77 -0.71
CA PHE A 74 -5.48 -7.08 -1.98
C PHE A 74 -5.90 -8.57 -2.12
N PRO A 75 -5.03 -9.56 -1.87
CA PRO A 75 -5.42 -10.98 -1.92
C PRO A 75 -6.44 -11.36 -0.85
N LEU A 76 -6.32 -10.79 0.36
CA LEU A 76 -7.22 -11.08 1.48
C LEU A 76 -8.65 -10.62 1.16
N THR A 77 -8.81 -9.42 0.64
CA THR A 77 -10.12 -8.90 0.22
C THR A 77 -10.73 -9.77 -0.90
N LEU A 78 -9.90 -10.21 -1.85
CA LEU A 78 -10.34 -11.08 -2.94
C LEU A 78 -10.80 -12.45 -2.41
N ALA A 79 -10.08 -13.03 -1.45
CA ALA A 79 -10.46 -14.27 -0.79
C ALA A 79 -11.76 -14.11 0.00
N GLN A 80 -11.93 -13.03 0.76
CA GLN A 80 -13.17 -12.72 1.49
C GLN A 80 -14.38 -12.58 0.55
N TYR A 81 -14.21 -11.96 -0.62
CA TYR A 81 -15.29 -11.81 -1.59
C TYR A 81 -15.74 -13.14 -2.18
N ARG A 82 -14.81 -14.09 -2.34
CA ARG A 82 -15.13 -15.46 -2.76
C ARG A 82 -15.84 -16.23 -1.67
N GLU A 83 -15.33 -16.19 -0.44
CA GLU A 83 -15.88 -16.91 0.71
C GLU A 83 -17.32 -16.45 1.02
N LYS A 84 -17.55 -15.15 1.09
CA LYS A 84 -18.87 -14.55 1.33
C LYS A 84 -19.81 -14.64 0.13
N LYS A 85 -19.39 -15.31 -0.97
CA LYS A 85 -20.13 -15.45 -2.25
C LYS A 85 -20.59 -14.10 -2.82
N ILE A 86 -19.87 -13.01 -2.49
CA ILE A 86 -20.20 -11.65 -2.93
C ILE A 86 -20.14 -11.59 -4.46
N LEU A 87 -19.14 -12.22 -5.08
CA LEU A 87 -19.01 -12.30 -6.54
C LEU A 87 -20.22 -12.95 -7.19
N ARG A 88 -20.85 -13.96 -6.57
CA ARG A 88 -22.09 -14.57 -7.08
C ARG A 88 -23.29 -13.64 -6.99
N ARG A 89 -23.36 -12.82 -5.92
CA ARG A 89 -24.43 -11.81 -5.78
C ARG A 89 -24.32 -10.70 -6.83
N PHE A 90 -23.10 -10.38 -7.25
CA PHE A 90 -22.88 -9.42 -8.33
C PHE A 90 -23.27 -9.97 -9.72
N MET A 91 -23.31 -11.31 -9.92
CA MET A 91 -23.75 -11.88 -11.20
C MET A 91 -25.21 -11.58 -11.55
N VAL A 92 -26.06 -11.27 -10.57
CA VAL A 92 -27.45 -10.83 -10.79
C VAL A 92 -27.56 -9.32 -10.98
N THR A 93 -26.44 -8.60 -10.90
CA THR A 93 -26.34 -7.18 -11.16
C THR A 93 -25.56 -6.94 -12.48
N PRO A 94 -25.76 -5.82 -13.17
CA PRO A 94 -25.03 -5.51 -14.42
C PRO A 94 -23.56 -5.12 -14.19
N VAL A 95 -22.93 -5.58 -13.09
CA VAL A 95 -21.53 -5.31 -12.73
C VAL A 95 -20.66 -6.50 -13.16
N LYS A 96 -19.61 -6.21 -13.92
CA LYS A 96 -18.66 -7.24 -14.37
C LYS A 96 -17.64 -7.54 -13.26
N PRO A 97 -17.22 -8.82 -13.04
CA PRO A 97 -16.19 -9.16 -12.07
C PRO A 97 -14.91 -8.37 -12.23
N VAL A 98 -14.54 -8.02 -13.45
CA VAL A 98 -13.35 -7.20 -13.77
C VAL A 98 -13.47 -5.79 -13.18
N GLU A 99 -14.67 -5.21 -13.16
CA GLU A 99 -14.90 -3.87 -12.58
C GLU A 99 -14.64 -3.87 -11.07
N ILE A 100 -14.96 -4.96 -10.38
CA ILE A 100 -14.70 -5.14 -8.96
C ILE A 100 -13.19 -5.26 -8.71
N LEU A 101 -12.49 -6.09 -9.50
CA LEU A 101 -11.03 -6.25 -9.39
C LEU A 101 -10.29 -4.94 -9.63
N LEU A 102 -10.69 -4.20 -10.66
CA LEU A 102 -10.12 -2.88 -10.96
C LEU A 102 -10.38 -1.88 -9.84
N SER A 103 -11.60 -1.86 -9.28
CA SER A 103 -11.92 -0.98 -8.16
C SER A 103 -11.06 -1.28 -6.93
N GLN A 104 -10.86 -2.56 -6.60
CA GLN A 104 -9.96 -3.00 -5.54
C GLN A 104 -8.52 -2.58 -5.80
N PHE A 105 -8.04 -2.78 -7.02
CA PHE A 105 -6.71 -2.36 -7.43
C PHE A 105 -6.51 -0.85 -7.23
N PHE A 106 -7.45 -0.02 -7.72
CA PHE A 106 -7.38 1.43 -7.55
C PHE A 106 -7.42 1.88 -6.09
N VAL A 107 -8.26 1.25 -5.25
CA VAL A 107 -8.35 1.58 -3.83
C VAL A 107 -7.04 1.25 -3.11
N ASN A 108 -6.44 0.10 -3.39
CA ASN A 108 -5.16 -0.27 -2.78
C ASN A 108 -4.00 0.62 -3.26
N ILE A 109 -3.96 1.01 -4.54
CA ILE A 109 -3.00 2.02 -5.03
C ILE A 109 -3.18 3.35 -4.29
N LEU A 110 -4.43 3.81 -4.15
CA LEU A 110 -4.69 5.07 -3.44
C LEU A 110 -4.23 5.00 -1.99
N MET A 111 -4.44 3.87 -1.30
CA MET A 111 -3.93 3.64 0.06
C MET A 111 -2.41 3.65 0.11
N THR A 112 -1.74 2.99 -0.86
CA THR A 112 -0.29 2.99 -0.96
C THR A 112 0.27 4.41 -1.13
N VAL A 113 -0.32 5.18 -2.05
CA VAL A 113 0.09 6.58 -2.30
C VAL A 113 -0.15 7.45 -1.06
N LEU A 114 -1.29 7.30 -0.39
CA LEU A 114 -1.55 8.03 0.86
C LEU A 114 -0.55 7.65 1.95
N GLY A 115 -0.24 6.37 2.11
CA GLY A 115 0.78 5.91 3.07
C GLY A 115 2.15 6.52 2.78
N LEU A 116 2.55 6.54 1.50
CA LEU A 116 3.80 7.16 1.07
C LEU A 116 3.81 8.67 1.35
N VAL A 117 2.75 9.38 1.02
CA VAL A 117 2.64 10.83 1.27
C VAL A 117 2.75 11.14 2.75
N VAL A 118 2.04 10.39 3.61
CA VAL A 118 2.11 10.55 5.07
C VAL A 118 3.51 10.25 5.59
N LEU A 119 4.13 9.17 5.11
CA LEU A 119 5.49 8.77 5.51
C LEU A 119 6.52 9.86 5.17
N ILE A 120 6.50 10.37 3.92
CA ILE A 120 7.43 11.41 3.46
C ILE A 120 7.14 12.73 4.19
N ALA A 121 5.87 13.12 4.35
CA ALA A 121 5.51 14.35 5.03
C ALA A 121 6.01 14.37 6.48
N LEU A 122 5.80 13.29 7.23
CA LEU A 122 6.29 13.15 8.61
C LEU A 122 7.81 13.05 8.66
N GLY A 123 8.44 12.31 7.76
CA GLY A 123 9.91 12.24 7.66
C GLY A 123 10.50 13.63 7.41
N LYS A 124 9.89 14.44 6.56
CA LYS A 124 10.33 15.80 6.26
C LYS A 124 10.13 16.77 7.43
N VAL A 125 8.96 16.72 8.06
CA VAL A 125 8.60 17.67 9.14
C VAL A 125 9.35 17.36 10.44
N VAL A 126 9.52 16.07 10.79
CA VAL A 126 10.07 15.65 12.08
C VAL A 126 11.58 15.46 12.04
N PHE A 127 12.12 14.91 10.95
CA PHE A 127 13.52 14.51 10.84
C PHE A 127 14.30 15.22 9.74
N ASP A 128 13.69 16.21 9.07
CA ASP A 128 14.28 16.93 7.93
C ASP A 128 14.81 15.95 6.86
N LEU A 129 13.95 15.03 6.43
CA LEU A 129 14.25 14.01 5.42
C LEU A 129 14.83 14.66 4.16
N HIS A 130 16.00 14.19 3.74
CA HIS A 130 16.64 14.64 2.51
C HIS A 130 16.55 13.54 1.45
N PHE A 131 16.16 13.95 0.25
CA PHE A 131 16.12 13.05 -0.90
C PHE A 131 17.35 13.28 -1.78
N TYR A 132 18.26 12.31 -1.83
CA TYR A 132 19.55 12.40 -2.54
C TYR A 132 19.52 11.80 -3.94
N GLY A 133 18.37 11.39 -4.43
CA GLY A 133 18.22 10.71 -5.72
C GLY A 133 17.53 11.55 -6.79
N ASN A 134 17.45 10.98 -7.99
CA ASN A 134 16.64 11.54 -9.06
C ASN A 134 15.16 11.18 -8.81
N VAL A 135 14.31 12.20 -8.69
CA VAL A 135 12.86 12.02 -8.43
C VAL A 135 12.18 11.18 -9.51
N LEU A 136 12.59 11.35 -10.79
CA LEU A 136 12.02 10.59 -11.90
C LEU A 136 12.35 9.09 -11.76
N GLU A 137 13.58 8.76 -11.43
CA GLU A 137 14.02 7.37 -11.22
C GLU A 137 13.27 6.75 -10.03
N ALA A 138 13.09 7.49 -8.95
CA ALA A 138 12.32 7.03 -7.78
C ALA A 138 10.85 6.77 -8.13
N ILE A 139 10.22 7.62 -8.93
CA ILE A 139 8.83 7.41 -9.39
C ILE A 139 8.75 6.17 -10.29
N VAL A 140 9.68 6.00 -11.23
CA VAL A 140 9.70 4.82 -12.10
C VAL A 140 9.90 3.55 -11.28
N ALA A 141 10.87 3.55 -10.35
CA ALA A 141 11.11 2.42 -9.46
C ALA A 141 9.87 2.10 -8.61
N PHE A 142 9.22 3.11 -8.05
CA PHE A 142 7.97 2.96 -7.28
C PHE A 142 6.88 2.29 -8.12
N ILE A 143 6.65 2.74 -9.36
CA ILE A 143 5.65 2.18 -10.26
C ILE A 143 5.97 0.72 -10.60
N VAL A 144 7.23 0.41 -10.93
CA VAL A 144 7.67 -0.95 -11.27
C VAL A 144 7.47 -1.91 -10.10
N ILE A 145 7.90 -1.52 -8.89
CA ILE A 145 7.75 -2.31 -7.68
C ILE A 145 6.26 -2.50 -7.36
N LEU A 146 5.46 -1.45 -7.44
CA LEU A 146 4.03 -1.49 -7.20
C LEU A 146 3.34 -2.47 -8.14
N LEU A 147 3.57 -2.36 -9.45
CA LEU A 147 2.98 -3.27 -10.44
C LEU A 147 3.44 -4.72 -10.24
N GLY A 148 4.72 -4.93 -9.93
CA GLY A 148 5.27 -6.26 -9.65
C GLY A 148 4.60 -6.91 -8.44
N ILE A 149 4.55 -6.20 -7.31
CA ILE A 149 3.96 -6.68 -6.06
C ILE A 149 2.45 -6.94 -6.21
N PHE A 150 1.73 -6.04 -6.86
CA PHE A 150 0.28 -6.23 -7.10
C PHE A 150 -0.01 -7.37 -8.06
N SER A 151 0.85 -7.62 -9.05
CA SER A 151 0.74 -8.78 -9.95
C SER A 151 0.87 -10.10 -9.18
N ILE A 152 1.84 -10.17 -8.25
CA ILE A 152 2.02 -11.32 -7.36
C ILE A 152 0.79 -11.46 -6.43
N GLY A 153 0.31 -10.35 -5.86
CA GLY A 153 -0.89 -10.33 -5.02
C GLY A 153 -2.13 -10.85 -5.75
N LEU A 154 -2.32 -10.43 -7.01
CA LEU A 154 -3.41 -10.90 -7.86
C LEU A 154 -3.29 -12.41 -8.14
N PHE A 155 -2.08 -12.90 -8.39
CA PHE A 155 -1.81 -14.32 -8.60
C PHE A 155 -2.14 -15.14 -7.34
N ILE A 156 -1.68 -14.70 -6.16
CA ILE A 156 -1.98 -15.36 -4.87
C ILE A 156 -3.49 -15.34 -4.60
N GLY A 157 -4.14 -14.19 -4.76
CA GLY A 157 -5.60 -14.07 -4.61
C GLY A 157 -6.38 -14.90 -5.63
N GLY A 158 -5.81 -15.10 -6.84
CA GLY A 158 -6.35 -15.96 -7.88
C GLY A 158 -6.31 -17.46 -7.51
N LEU A 159 -5.21 -17.90 -6.92
CA LEU A 159 -4.98 -19.32 -6.53
C LEU A 159 -5.70 -19.68 -5.21
N SER A 160 -5.96 -18.73 -4.35
CA SER A 160 -6.60 -18.95 -3.05
C SER A 160 -8.03 -19.48 -3.23
N LYS A 161 -8.19 -20.80 -3.13
CA LYS A 161 -9.49 -21.47 -3.34
C LYS A 161 -10.45 -21.34 -2.16
N ASN A 162 -9.97 -21.33 -0.92
CA ASN A 162 -10.73 -21.13 0.32
C ASN A 162 -9.76 -20.83 1.47
N MET A 163 -10.03 -19.81 2.26
CA MET A 163 -9.49 -19.80 3.61
C MET A 163 -10.42 -20.66 4.49
N LYS A 164 -10.00 -21.86 4.81
CA LYS A 164 -10.52 -22.64 5.93
C LYS A 164 -9.63 -22.39 7.12
#